data_91b2b3131eb6fd58ea45a11eee373ddc
#
_entry.id   91b2b3131eb6fd58ea45a11eee373ddc
#
_cell.length_a   1.000
_cell.length_b   1.000
_cell.length_c   1.000
_cell.angle_alpha   90.00
_cell.angle_beta   90.00
_cell.angle_gamma   90.00
#
_symmetry.space_group_name_H-M   'P 1'
#
loop_
_entity.id
_entity.type
_entity.pdbx_description
1 polymer ?
#
loop_
_entity_poly.entity_id
_entity_poly.type
_entity_poly.pdbx_seq_one_letter_code
_entity_poly.pdbx_strand_id
1 'polypeptide(L)'
;MDNDVENIVEALPAGYKLQGNNRTYRIEKKLGQGGFGITYHATGPVRVGTILMEVDFALKEFFLSNDCERLANSSISYSNPARTRVENSRKDFIAEAQRLKKIGFSHPNIVGFDEVFEANNTAYYVMEYIKGDSLDGYVEKKGKLTEKETRELLWPILDAVKLLHQNRICHLDIKPANIMLSRNAEGEMRPVLIDFGLSKHYDSAGHATSTINSFGYSEGYAPVEQYKGITTFSPEADVYSLGATLWHCLTGQQP
;
A
#
# COMPACT_ATOMS: atom_id res chain seq x y z
N MET A 1 11.33 -42.08 -0.44
CA MET A 1 10.54 -41.30 0.51
C MET A 1 10.64 -39.88 0.04
N ASP A 2 9.71 -39.54 -0.85
CA ASP A 2 9.63 -38.20 -1.42
C ASP A 2 9.11 -37.27 -0.33
N ASN A 3 9.94 -36.30 0.07
CA ASN A 3 9.51 -35.18 0.87
C ASN A 3 8.69 -34.26 -0.02
N ASP A 4 7.39 -34.47 -0.05
CA ASP A 4 6.44 -33.46 -0.50
C ASP A 4 6.54 -32.28 0.48
N VAL A 5 7.40 -31.32 0.18
CA VAL A 5 7.32 -29.97 0.73
C VAL A 5 6.02 -29.42 0.18
N GLU A 6 4.95 -29.49 0.99
CA GLU A 6 3.70 -28.79 0.70
C GLU A 6 4.08 -27.34 0.36
N ASN A 7 3.89 -26.96 -0.89
CA ASN A 7 4.02 -25.58 -1.33
C ASN A 7 2.99 -24.76 -0.53
N ILE A 8 3.41 -24.08 0.52
CA ILE A 8 2.58 -23.16 1.29
C ILE A 8 2.15 -22.04 0.33
N VAL A 9 0.94 -22.15 -0.19
CA VAL A 9 0.36 -21.14 -1.07
C VAL A 9 -0.16 -20.00 -0.21
N GLU A 10 0.68 -19.02 0.08
CA GLU A 10 0.28 -17.86 0.90
C GLU A 10 -0.75 -16.96 0.21
N ALA A 11 -0.69 -16.81 -1.12
CA ALA A 11 -1.55 -15.92 -1.89
C ALA A 11 -2.83 -16.62 -2.39
N LEU A 12 -3.91 -15.85 -2.56
CA LEU A 12 -5.11 -16.30 -3.25
C LEU A 12 -4.78 -16.65 -4.71
N PRO A 13 -5.31 -17.77 -5.26
CA PRO A 13 -5.03 -18.18 -6.63
C PRO A 13 -5.73 -17.27 -7.65
N ALA A 14 -5.18 -17.20 -8.85
CA ALA A 14 -5.84 -16.56 -9.99
C ALA A 14 -7.21 -17.20 -10.25
N GLY A 15 -8.21 -16.38 -10.57
CA GLY A 15 -9.59 -16.80 -10.76
C GLY A 15 -10.41 -16.92 -9.47
N TYR A 16 -9.80 -16.78 -8.27
CA TYR A 16 -10.53 -16.80 -7.01
C TYR A 16 -11.55 -15.67 -6.95
N LYS A 17 -12.79 -15.99 -6.55
CA LYS A 17 -13.88 -15.04 -6.39
C LYS A 17 -13.98 -14.60 -4.94
N LEU A 18 -13.59 -13.37 -4.67
CA LEU A 18 -13.63 -12.77 -3.35
C LEU A 18 -14.87 -11.88 -3.21
N GLN A 19 -15.73 -12.21 -2.27
CA GLN A 19 -16.94 -11.43 -2.01
C GLN A 19 -16.60 -10.22 -1.13
N GLY A 20 -16.76 -9.02 -1.68
CA GLY A 20 -16.75 -7.76 -0.95
C GLY A 20 -18.14 -7.33 -0.51
N ASN A 21 -18.27 -6.12 0.08
CA ASN A 21 -19.57 -5.59 0.52
C ASN A 21 -20.45 -5.18 -0.66
N ASN A 22 -19.87 -4.62 -1.71
CA ASN A 22 -20.59 -4.02 -2.82
C ASN A 22 -20.57 -4.88 -4.10
N ARG A 23 -19.56 -5.75 -4.23
CA ARG A 23 -19.35 -6.57 -5.43
C ARG A 23 -18.48 -7.78 -5.15
N THR A 24 -18.46 -8.72 -6.12
CA THR A 24 -17.49 -9.83 -6.13
C THR A 24 -16.29 -9.43 -6.96
N TYR A 25 -15.10 -9.60 -6.41
CA TYR A 25 -13.82 -9.39 -7.10
C TYR A 25 -13.27 -10.72 -7.60
N ARG A 26 -12.74 -10.74 -8.81
CA ARG A 26 -12.00 -11.87 -9.36
C ARG A 26 -10.50 -11.57 -9.27
N ILE A 27 -9.77 -12.37 -8.53
CA ILE A 27 -8.31 -12.23 -8.42
C ILE A 27 -7.68 -12.60 -9.76
N GLU A 28 -6.89 -11.71 -10.33
CA GLU A 28 -6.18 -11.94 -11.58
C GLU A 28 -4.75 -12.45 -11.31
N LYS A 29 -4.03 -11.77 -10.43
CA LYS A 29 -2.65 -12.14 -10.04
C LYS A 29 -2.22 -11.44 -8.76
N LYS A 30 -1.21 -12.01 -8.10
CA LYS A 30 -0.46 -11.33 -7.05
C LYS A 30 0.41 -10.22 -7.68
N LEU A 31 0.37 -9.02 -7.11
CA LEU A 31 1.22 -7.88 -7.48
C LEU A 31 2.46 -7.79 -6.59
N GLY A 32 2.30 -8.08 -5.31
CA GLY A 32 3.40 -8.00 -4.35
C GLY A 32 3.01 -8.59 -2.99
N GLN A 33 4.01 -8.78 -2.15
CA GLN A 33 3.83 -9.24 -0.77
C GLN A 33 4.89 -8.58 0.10
N GLY A 34 4.47 -8.10 1.25
CA GLY A 34 5.33 -7.57 2.30
C GLY A 34 5.03 -8.22 3.64
N GLY A 35 5.72 -7.80 4.69
CA GLY A 35 5.52 -8.35 6.03
C GLY A 35 4.09 -8.18 6.61
N PHE A 36 3.31 -7.26 6.06
CA PHE A 36 1.98 -6.86 6.58
C PHE A 36 0.82 -7.16 5.64
N GLY A 37 1.08 -7.70 4.46
CA GLY A 37 -0.01 -8.00 3.55
C GLY A 37 0.43 -8.44 2.16
N ILE A 38 -0.58 -8.90 1.41
CA ILE A 38 -0.45 -9.34 0.04
C ILE A 38 -1.31 -8.42 -0.83
N THR A 39 -0.75 -7.93 -1.93
CA THR A 39 -1.47 -7.07 -2.88
C THR A 39 -1.77 -7.84 -4.15
N TYR A 40 -2.99 -7.73 -4.62
CA TYR A 40 -3.50 -8.40 -5.82
C TYR A 40 -3.98 -7.38 -6.86
N HIS A 41 -3.82 -7.73 -8.13
CA HIS A 41 -4.65 -7.22 -9.20
C HIS A 41 -5.94 -8.04 -9.23
N ALA A 42 -7.07 -7.36 -9.26
CA ALA A 42 -8.37 -8.00 -9.36
C ALA A 42 -9.27 -7.22 -10.32
N THR A 43 -10.33 -7.87 -10.83
CA THR A 43 -11.37 -7.23 -11.61
C THR A 43 -12.71 -7.38 -10.90
N GLY A 44 -13.62 -6.47 -11.18
CA GLY A 44 -14.98 -6.54 -10.63
C GLY A 44 -15.94 -5.59 -11.34
N PRO A 45 -17.26 -5.88 -11.25
CA PRO A 45 -18.29 -5.12 -11.93
C PRO A 45 -18.53 -3.76 -11.25
N VAL A 46 -18.55 -2.70 -12.04
CA VAL A 46 -18.94 -1.34 -11.62
C VAL A 46 -20.11 -0.88 -12.49
N ARG A 47 -21.16 -0.36 -11.84
CA ARG A 47 -22.30 0.19 -12.55
C ARG A 47 -22.10 1.70 -12.77
N VAL A 48 -22.11 2.10 -14.03
CA VAL A 48 -22.08 3.51 -14.44
C VAL A 48 -23.37 3.81 -15.18
N GLY A 49 -24.32 4.45 -14.49
CA GLY A 49 -25.70 4.61 -14.98
C GLY A 49 -26.37 3.24 -15.17
N THR A 50 -26.75 2.90 -16.40
CA THR A 50 -27.37 1.61 -16.76
C THR A 50 -26.35 0.55 -17.23
N ILE A 51 -25.09 0.94 -17.43
CA ILE A 51 -24.05 0.06 -17.98
C ILE A 51 -23.28 -0.61 -16.85
N LEU A 52 -23.06 -1.92 -16.98
CA LEU A 52 -22.17 -2.69 -16.12
C LEU A 52 -20.83 -2.86 -16.84
N MET A 53 -19.74 -2.45 -16.20
CA MET A 53 -18.38 -2.53 -16.74
C MET A 53 -17.48 -3.31 -15.81
N GLU A 54 -16.60 -4.15 -16.35
CA GLU A 54 -15.50 -4.73 -15.58
C GLU A 54 -14.39 -3.69 -15.42
N VAL A 55 -13.99 -3.47 -14.18
CA VAL A 55 -12.98 -2.48 -13.80
C VAL A 55 -11.84 -3.17 -13.05
N ASP A 56 -10.63 -2.70 -13.29
CA ASP A 56 -9.43 -3.16 -12.58
C ASP A 56 -9.32 -2.50 -11.21
N PHE A 57 -8.96 -3.31 -10.20
CA PHE A 57 -8.73 -2.89 -8.82
C PHE A 57 -7.39 -3.42 -8.30
N ALA A 58 -6.80 -2.71 -7.35
CA ALA A 58 -5.77 -3.24 -6.48
C ALA A 58 -6.41 -3.62 -5.14
N LEU A 59 -6.25 -4.87 -4.70
CA LEU A 59 -6.71 -5.34 -3.40
C LEU A 59 -5.52 -5.60 -2.50
N LYS A 60 -5.52 -5.03 -1.30
CA LYS A 60 -4.56 -5.40 -0.27
C LYS A 60 -5.24 -6.23 0.80
N GLU A 61 -4.70 -7.43 1.02
CA GLU A 61 -5.10 -8.36 2.06
C GLU A 61 -4.21 -8.18 3.28
N PHE A 62 -4.77 -8.11 4.47
CA PHE A 62 -4.03 -8.19 5.70
C PHE A 62 -3.47 -9.61 5.88
N PHE A 63 -2.14 -9.74 5.95
CA PHE A 63 -1.45 -11.02 6.12
C PHE A 63 -0.10 -10.79 6.80
N LEU A 64 0.04 -11.25 8.03
CA LEU A 64 1.31 -11.22 8.75
C LEU A 64 2.10 -12.49 8.43
N SER A 65 3.10 -12.41 7.56
CA SER A 65 3.83 -13.58 7.03
C SER A 65 4.45 -14.48 8.12
N ASN A 66 4.80 -13.91 9.28
CA ASN A 66 5.39 -14.66 10.38
C ASN A 66 4.37 -15.32 11.34
N ASP A 67 3.09 -14.98 11.21
CA ASP A 67 2.03 -15.33 12.17
C ASP A 67 0.83 -15.99 11.54
N CYS A 68 0.62 -15.79 10.24
CA CYS A 68 -0.54 -16.21 9.49
C CYS A 68 -0.19 -17.28 8.48
N GLU A 69 -1.09 -18.24 8.32
CA GLU A 69 -1.03 -19.30 7.31
C GLU A 69 -2.34 -19.34 6.53
N ARG A 70 -2.28 -19.62 5.24
CA ARG A 70 -3.48 -19.82 4.43
C ARG A 70 -3.87 -21.29 4.43
N LEU A 71 -5.13 -21.55 4.77
CA LEU A 71 -5.72 -22.88 4.72
C LEU A 71 -6.21 -23.23 3.30
N ALA A 72 -6.44 -24.50 3.03
CA ALA A 72 -6.94 -25.00 1.75
C ALA A 72 -8.28 -24.37 1.30
N ASN A 73 -9.12 -23.92 2.24
CA ASN A 73 -10.37 -23.20 1.96
C ASN A 73 -10.15 -21.68 1.75
N SER A 74 -8.91 -21.24 1.59
CA SER A 74 -8.49 -19.83 1.42
C SER A 74 -8.63 -18.95 2.67
N SER A 75 -9.10 -19.45 3.80
CA SER A 75 -9.15 -18.65 5.04
C SER A 75 -7.76 -18.56 5.69
N ILE A 76 -7.57 -17.51 6.49
CA ILE A 76 -6.34 -17.31 7.25
C ILE A 76 -6.46 -17.96 8.64
N SER A 77 -5.42 -18.70 9.01
CA SER A 77 -5.22 -19.27 10.34
C SER A 77 -4.01 -18.65 11.02
N TYR A 78 -4.03 -18.63 12.34
CA TYR A 78 -2.90 -18.18 13.17
C TYR A 78 -2.93 -18.90 14.52
N SER A 79 -1.76 -19.05 15.13
CA SER A 79 -1.60 -19.74 16.39
C SER A 79 -2.22 -18.97 17.58
N ASN A 80 -2.59 -19.68 18.65
CA ASN A 80 -3.10 -19.04 19.88
C ASN A 80 -2.14 -17.98 20.47
N PRO A 81 -0.82 -18.19 20.53
CA PRO A 81 0.11 -17.15 20.98
C PRO A 81 0.11 -15.88 20.11
N ALA A 82 -0.13 -16.01 18.79
CA ALA A 82 -0.17 -14.88 17.88
C ALA A 82 -1.53 -14.16 17.86
N ARG A 83 -2.60 -14.78 18.38
CA ARG A 83 -4.00 -14.31 18.26
C ARG A 83 -4.17 -12.83 18.56
N THR A 84 -3.80 -12.42 19.76
CA THR A 84 -4.01 -11.03 20.22
C THR A 84 -3.29 -10.03 19.31
N ARG A 85 -2.06 -10.34 18.88
CA ARG A 85 -1.28 -9.50 17.97
C ARG A 85 -1.96 -9.40 16.60
N VAL A 86 -2.33 -10.54 16.00
CA VAL A 86 -2.98 -10.59 14.68
C VAL A 86 -4.32 -9.84 14.69
N GLU A 87 -5.17 -10.09 15.68
CA GLU A 87 -6.49 -9.45 15.79
C GLU A 87 -6.38 -7.92 16.00
N ASN A 88 -5.43 -7.45 16.81
CA ASN A 88 -5.19 -6.02 16.99
C ASN A 88 -4.65 -5.38 15.71
N SER A 89 -3.65 -6.00 15.08
CA SER A 89 -3.08 -5.50 13.81
C SER A 89 -4.13 -5.47 12.69
N ARG A 90 -5.05 -6.45 12.63
CA ARG A 90 -6.16 -6.45 11.67
C ARG A 90 -7.13 -5.30 11.93
N LYS A 91 -7.47 -5.02 13.19
CA LYS A 91 -8.30 -3.85 13.54
C LYS A 91 -7.65 -2.53 13.14
N ASP A 92 -6.35 -2.40 13.39
CA ASP A 92 -5.58 -1.22 13.00
C ASP A 92 -5.55 -1.05 11.47
N PHE A 93 -5.34 -2.13 10.72
CA PHE A 93 -5.40 -2.15 9.26
C PHE A 93 -6.75 -1.66 8.72
N ILE A 94 -7.86 -2.13 9.29
CA ILE A 94 -9.22 -1.70 8.91
C ILE A 94 -9.41 -0.22 9.25
N ALA A 95 -9.04 0.20 10.45
CA ALA A 95 -9.22 1.59 10.90
C ALA A 95 -8.42 2.57 10.03
N GLU A 96 -7.19 2.22 9.66
CA GLU A 96 -6.34 3.04 8.80
C GLU A 96 -6.92 3.15 7.39
N ALA A 97 -7.32 2.03 6.79
CA ALA A 97 -7.97 2.05 5.48
C ALA A 97 -9.26 2.89 5.46
N GLN A 98 -10.06 2.87 6.54
CA GLN A 98 -11.26 3.72 6.68
C GLN A 98 -10.93 5.21 6.77
N ARG A 99 -9.81 5.59 7.39
CA ARG A 99 -9.33 6.98 7.43
C ARG A 99 -8.86 7.43 6.05
N LEU A 100 -8.04 6.61 5.40
CA LEU A 100 -7.51 6.88 4.06
C LEU A 100 -8.62 6.99 3.01
N LYS A 101 -9.68 6.21 3.12
CA LYS A 101 -10.86 6.32 2.25
C LYS A 101 -11.48 7.71 2.25
N LYS A 102 -11.45 8.43 3.39
CA LYS A 102 -11.99 9.79 3.48
C LYS A 102 -11.10 10.83 2.76
N ILE A 103 -9.81 10.54 2.58
CA ILE A 103 -8.81 11.46 2.04
C ILE A 103 -8.47 11.13 0.58
N GLY A 104 -8.37 9.86 0.21
CA GLY A 104 -7.85 9.41 -1.08
C GLY A 104 -8.58 9.97 -2.30
N PHE A 105 -9.91 10.18 -2.22
CA PHE A 105 -10.67 10.79 -3.32
C PHE A 105 -10.56 12.31 -3.40
N SER A 106 -9.91 12.96 -2.47
CA SER A 106 -9.76 14.42 -2.44
C SER A 106 -8.49 14.93 -3.12
N HIS A 107 -7.57 14.04 -3.50
CA HIS A 107 -6.30 14.41 -4.14
C HIS A 107 -5.93 13.48 -5.29
N PRO A 108 -5.65 14.01 -6.50
CA PRO A 108 -5.39 13.17 -7.69
C PRO A 108 -4.11 12.34 -7.60
N ASN A 109 -3.18 12.71 -6.73
CA ASN A 109 -1.88 12.05 -6.56
C ASN A 109 -1.83 11.13 -5.33
N ILE A 110 -2.97 10.81 -4.72
CA ILE A 110 -3.16 9.76 -3.71
C ILE A 110 -4.07 8.69 -4.32
N VAL A 111 -3.71 7.42 -4.16
CA VAL A 111 -4.55 6.32 -4.66
C VAL A 111 -5.94 6.37 -4.03
N GLY A 112 -6.98 6.23 -4.86
CA GLY A 112 -8.37 6.20 -4.40
C GLY A 112 -8.70 4.90 -3.68
N PHE A 113 -9.39 4.98 -2.53
CA PHE A 113 -9.86 3.83 -1.75
C PHE A 113 -11.35 3.60 -1.99
N ASP A 114 -11.74 2.42 -2.50
CA ASP A 114 -13.13 2.09 -2.82
C ASP A 114 -13.87 1.51 -1.60
N GLU A 115 -13.44 0.35 -1.09
CA GLU A 115 -14.07 -0.27 0.08
C GLU A 115 -13.09 -0.99 1.00
N VAL A 116 -13.56 -1.27 2.21
CA VAL A 116 -12.88 -2.10 3.22
C VAL A 116 -13.88 -3.15 3.70
N PHE A 117 -13.47 -4.41 3.76
CA PHE A 117 -14.33 -5.51 4.19
C PHE A 117 -13.53 -6.65 4.82
N GLU A 118 -14.23 -7.53 5.53
CA GLU A 118 -13.66 -8.75 6.10
C GLU A 118 -14.20 -9.98 5.36
N ALA A 119 -13.27 -10.89 5.01
CA ALA A 119 -13.54 -12.20 4.42
C ALA A 119 -12.37 -13.14 4.74
N ASN A 120 -12.54 -14.46 4.55
CA ASN A 120 -11.46 -15.45 4.72
C ASN A 120 -10.71 -15.35 6.08
N ASN A 121 -11.41 -14.96 7.14
CA ASN A 121 -10.85 -14.71 8.47
C ASN A 121 -9.73 -13.65 8.49
N THR A 122 -9.75 -12.71 7.52
CA THR A 122 -8.84 -11.57 7.41
C THR A 122 -9.58 -10.33 6.93
N ALA A 123 -8.87 -9.26 6.60
CA ALA A 123 -9.43 -8.02 6.11
C ALA A 123 -8.80 -7.64 4.77
N TYR A 124 -9.57 -6.94 3.97
CA TYR A 124 -9.17 -6.43 2.66
C TYR A 124 -9.53 -4.96 2.55
N TYR A 125 -8.68 -4.20 1.85
CA TYR A 125 -9.11 -2.93 1.30
C TYR A 125 -8.87 -2.89 -0.21
N VAL A 126 -9.75 -2.19 -0.89
CA VAL A 126 -9.78 -2.08 -2.34
C VAL A 126 -9.40 -0.67 -2.74
N MET A 127 -8.53 -0.57 -3.72
CA MET A 127 -8.01 0.68 -4.24
C MET A 127 -8.15 0.74 -5.77
N GLU A 128 -8.07 1.95 -6.30
CA GLU A 128 -7.85 2.19 -7.72
C GLU A 128 -6.62 1.38 -8.21
N TYR A 129 -6.76 0.67 -9.31
CA TYR A 129 -5.61 0.04 -9.97
C TYR A 129 -4.94 1.06 -10.88
N ILE A 130 -3.74 1.49 -10.52
CA ILE A 130 -2.98 2.47 -11.29
C ILE A 130 -2.23 1.75 -12.41
N LYS A 131 -2.65 1.98 -13.66
CA LYS A 131 -1.97 1.45 -14.86
C LYS A 131 -0.75 2.30 -15.18
N GLY A 132 0.42 1.70 -15.16
CA GLY A 132 1.69 2.37 -15.47
C GLY A 132 2.87 1.70 -14.80
N ASP A 133 4.04 2.27 -14.99
CA ASP A 133 5.26 1.86 -14.30
C ASP A 133 5.36 2.54 -12.93
N SER A 134 6.11 1.94 -12.00
CA SER A 134 6.55 2.67 -10.81
C SER A 134 7.61 3.71 -11.20
N LEU A 135 7.77 4.74 -10.38
CA LEU A 135 8.86 5.71 -10.54
C LEU A 135 10.23 5.01 -10.47
N ASP A 136 10.35 3.96 -9.66
CA ASP A 136 11.53 3.10 -9.58
C ASP A 136 11.87 2.48 -10.95
N GLY A 137 10.92 1.75 -11.53
CA GLY A 137 11.11 1.15 -12.85
C GLY A 137 11.31 2.19 -13.97
N TYR A 138 10.76 3.39 -13.80
CA TYR A 138 10.99 4.49 -14.74
C TYR A 138 12.42 5.04 -14.64
N VAL A 139 12.94 5.22 -13.41
CA VAL A 139 14.32 5.63 -13.18
C VAL A 139 15.30 4.56 -13.68
N GLU A 140 15.03 3.28 -13.38
CA GLU A 140 15.84 2.16 -13.85
C GLU A 140 15.98 2.14 -15.37
N LYS A 141 14.89 2.34 -16.11
CA LYS A 141 14.89 2.38 -17.58
C LYS A 141 15.67 3.58 -18.15
N LYS A 142 15.67 4.72 -17.45
CA LYS A 142 16.34 5.96 -17.88
C LYS A 142 17.78 6.10 -17.35
N GLY A 143 18.13 5.35 -16.33
CA GLY A 143 19.38 5.47 -15.57
C GLY A 143 19.32 6.58 -14.51
N LYS A 144 18.81 7.75 -14.82
CA LYS A 144 18.54 8.88 -13.90
C LYS A 144 17.62 9.90 -14.56
N LEU A 145 17.02 10.76 -13.76
CA LEU A 145 16.17 11.85 -14.24
C LEU A 145 16.90 13.20 -14.19
N THR A 146 16.48 14.11 -15.05
CA THR A 146 16.89 15.51 -14.97
C THR A 146 16.20 16.19 -13.78
N GLU A 147 16.73 17.33 -13.33
CA GLU A 147 16.11 18.14 -12.28
C GLU A 147 14.66 18.54 -12.65
N LYS A 148 14.44 18.91 -13.92
CA LYS A 148 13.12 19.28 -14.42
C LYS A 148 12.12 18.12 -14.31
N GLU A 149 12.47 16.94 -14.83
CA GLU A 149 11.62 15.74 -14.76
C GLU A 149 11.34 15.33 -13.31
N THR A 150 12.36 15.36 -12.46
CA THR A 150 12.23 15.03 -11.05
C THR A 150 11.26 15.98 -10.35
N ARG A 151 11.34 17.28 -10.62
CA ARG A 151 10.45 18.29 -10.07
C ARG A 151 9.01 18.09 -10.54
N GLU A 152 8.80 17.85 -11.83
CA GLU A 152 7.46 17.61 -12.40
C GLU A 152 6.79 16.38 -11.78
N LEU A 153 7.55 15.34 -11.43
CA LEU A 153 7.02 14.11 -10.83
C LEU A 153 6.86 14.22 -9.31
N LEU A 154 7.80 14.84 -8.60
CA LEU A 154 7.76 14.86 -7.13
C LEU A 154 6.95 16.02 -6.55
N TRP A 155 6.78 17.15 -7.26
CA TRP A 155 5.99 18.27 -6.76
C TRP A 155 4.54 17.90 -6.44
N PRO A 156 3.81 17.17 -7.32
CA PRO A 156 2.47 16.69 -6.99
C PRO A 156 2.43 15.71 -5.81
N ILE A 157 3.50 14.93 -5.61
CA ILE A 157 3.62 14.03 -4.45
C ILE A 157 3.85 14.82 -3.16
N LEU A 158 4.63 15.91 -3.19
CA LEU A 158 4.78 16.80 -2.04
C LEU A 158 3.43 17.39 -1.59
N ASP A 159 2.58 17.81 -2.54
CA ASP A 159 1.23 18.31 -2.22
C ASP A 159 0.35 17.19 -1.63
N ALA A 160 0.45 15.97 -2.16
CA ALA A 160 -0.24 14.81 -1.62
C ALA A 160 0.18 14.51 -0.16
N VAL A 161 1.49 14.48 0.11
CA VAL A 161 2.04 14.27 1.46
C VAL A 161 1.62 15.41 2.42
N LYS A 162 1.64 16.65 1.96
CA LYS A 162 1.13 17.78 2.74
C LYS A 162 -0.32 17.58 3.18
N LEU A 163 -1.19 17.08 2.28
CA LEU A 163 -2.58 16.77 2.63
C LEU A 163 -2.67 15.65 3.69
N LEU A 164 -1.83 14.61 3.58
CA LEU A 164 -1.76 13.55 4.60
C LEU A 164 -1.38 14.14 5.97
N HIS A 165 -0.34 14.95 6.03
CA HIS A 165 0.12 15.59 7.27
C HIS A 165 -0.93 16.54 7.88
N GLN A 166 -1.69 17.28 7.06
CA GLN A 166 -2.83 18.07 7.51
C GLN A 166 -3.92 17.21 8.17
N ASN A 167 -4.03 15.96 7.77
CA ASN A 167 -4.94 14.97 8.36
C ASN A 167 -4.25 14.09 9.42
N ARG A 168 -3.05 14.46 9.87
CA ARG A 168 -2.25 13.74 10.88
C ARG A 168 -1.93 12.31 10.50
N ILE A 169 -1.62 12.07 9.24
CA ILE A 169 -1.17 10.78 8.73
C ILE A 169 0.26 10.94 8.22
N CYS A 170 1.18 10.10 8.70
CA CYS A 170 2.48 9.87 8.10
C CYS A 170 2.41 8.63 7.20
N HIS A 171 3.01 8.70 6.03
CA HIS A 171 3.04 7.58 5.07
C HIS A 171 4.05 6.51 5.48
N LEU A 172 5.23 6.90 5.92
CA LEU A 172 6.34 6.11 6.47
C LEU A 172 6.99 5.09 5.50
N ASP A 173 6.59 5.09 4.23
CA ASP A 173 7.20 4.24 3.20
C ASP A 173 7.24 4.95 1.83
N ILE A 174 7.59 6.24 1.81
CA ILE A 174 7.74 7.00 0.57
C ILE A 174 9.05 6.57 -0.09
N LYS A 175 8.94 6.04 -1.30
CA LYS A 175 10.06 5.61 -2.14
C LYS A 175 9.60 5.51 -3.60
N PRO A 176 10.51 5.46 -4.58
CA PRO A 176 10.15 5.39 -6.00
C PRO A 176 9.24 4.19 -6.34
N ALA A 177 9.41 3.05 -5.68
CA ALA A 177 8.57 1.86 -5.89
C ALA A 177 7.10 2.08 -5.47
N ASN A 178 6.83 3.02 -4.55
CA ASN A 178 5.49 3.35 -4.05
C ASN A 178 4.87 4.59 -4.73
N ILE A 179 5.46 5.06 -5.84
CA ILE A 179 4.92 6.12 -6.68
C ILE A 179 4.67 5.54 -8.06
N MET A 180 3.41 5.36 -8.44
CA MET A 180 3.02 4.88 -9.76
C MET A 180 2.89 6.05 -10.74
N LEU A 181 3.37 5.86 -11.95
CA LEU A 181 3.28 6.84 -13.04
C LEU A 181 2.15 6.45 -13.98
N SER A 182 1.00 7.07 -13.81
CA SER A 182 -0.16 6.94 -14.69
C SER A 182 -0.17 8.07 -15.72
N ARG A 183 -1.18 8.07 -16.59
CA ARG A 183 -1.48 9.22 -17.46
C ARG A 183 -2.87 9.76 -17.15
N ASN A 184 -2.99 11.09 -17.12
CA ASN A 184 -4.29 11.75 -17.01
C ASN A 184 -5.04 11.71 -18.37
N ALA A 185 -6.23 12.27 -18.42
CA ALA A 185 -7.05 12.31 -19.64
C ALA A 185 -6.39 13.07 -20.80
N GLU A 186 -5.55 14.05 -20.50
CA GLU A 186 -4.78 14.85 -21.44
C GLU A 186 -3.50 14.14 -21.93
N GLY A 187 -3.20 12.94 -21.39
CA GLY A 187 -2.02 12.14 -21.70
C GLY A 187 -0.76 12.55 -20.95
N GLU A 188 -0.84 13.50 -20.03
CA GLU A 188 0.27 13.94 -19.20
C GLU A 188 0.56 12.92 -18.08
N MET A 189 1.82 12.85 -17.65
CA MET A 189 2.24 11.94 -16.60
C MET A 189 1.69 12.37 -15.24
N ARG A 190 0.93 11.47 -14.60
CA ARG A 190 0.33 11.67 -13.27
C ARG A 190 1.02 10.74 -12.28
N PRO A 191 1.89 11.22 -11.39
CA PRO A 191 2.42 10.43 -10.30
C PRO A 191 1.35 10.21 -9.23
N VAL A 192 1.23 8.98 -8.72
CA VAL A 192 0.24 8.59 -7.71
C VAL A 192 0.93 7.84 -6.58
N LEU A 193 0.83 8.35 -5.36
CA LEU A 193 1.33 7.71 -4.15
C LEU A 193 0.42 6.53 -3.79
N ILE A 194 1.03 5.37 -3.64
CA ILE A 194 0.36 4.09 -3.34
C ILE A 194 0.97 3.47 -2.07
N ASP A 195 0.43 2.34 -1.65
CA ASP A 195 0.91 1.48 -0.56
C ASP A 195 1.05 2.17 0.82
N PHE A 196 -0.09 2.33 1.46
CA PHE A 196 -0.24 2.86 2.81
C PHE A 196 -0.06 1.79 3.91
N GLY A 197 0.61 0.68 3.62
CA GLY A 197 0.75 -0.46 4.56
C GLY A 197 1.51 -0.14 5.83
N LEU A 198 2.37 0.88 5.82
CA LEU A 198 3.10 1.37 6.99
C LEU A 198 2.53 2.68 7.56
N SER A 199 1.55 3.29 6.88
CA SER A 199 1.03 4.59 7.30
C SER A 199 0.48 4.57 8.73
N LYS A 200 0.64 5.68 9.42
CA LYS A 200 0.22 5.85 10.81
C LYS A 200 -0.49 7.18 11.02
N HIS A 201 -1.61 7.10 11.72
CA HIS A 201 -2.24 8.28 12.27
C HIS A 201 -1.59 8.64 13.62
N TYR A 202 -1.33 9.92 13.86
CA TYR A 202 -0.75 10.45 15.09
C TYR A 202 -1.67 11.47 15.76
N ASP A 203 -1.60 11.54 17.08
CA ASP A 203 -2.34 12.51 17.88
C ASP A 203 -1.67 13.90 17.86
N SER A 204 -2.23 14.86 18.60
CA SER A 204 -1.67 16.22 18.70
C SER A 204 -0.30 16.29 19.39
N ALA A 205 0.11 15.24 20.09
CA ALA A 205 1.41 15.11 20.74
C ALA A 205 2.43 14.34 19.89
N GLY A 206 2.04 13.88 18.68
CA GLY A 206 2.90 13.11 17.78
C GLY A 206 2.99 11.63 18.10
N HIS A 207 2.14 11.09 19.01
CA HIS A 207 2.14 9.67 19.29
C HIS A 207 1.27 8.92 18.28
N ALA A 208 1.77 7.77 17.80
CA ALA A 208 0.98 6.88 16.94
C ALA A 208 -0.27 6.40 17.69
N THR A 209 -1.43 6.49 17.02
CA THR A 209 -2.71 6.05 17.60
C THR A 209 -3.01 4.58 17.39
N SER A 210 -2.10 3.84 16.74
CA SER A 210 -2.19 2.40 16.47
C SER A 210 -1.08 1.63 17.19
N THR A 211 -1.40 0.39 17.59
CA THR A 211 -0.56 -0.45 18.45
C THR A 211 0.35 -1.42 17.68
N ILE A 212 0.54 -1.26 16.36
CA ILE A 212 1.40 -2.18 15.60
C ILE A 212 2.85 -2.02 16.05
N ASN A 213 3.33 -3.00 16.80
CA ASN A 213 4.66 -3.02 17.41
C ASN A 213 5.80 -3.45 16.48
N SER A 214 5.53 -3.76 15.22
CA SER A 214 6.54 -4.12 14.24
C SER A 214 6.49 -3.15 13.06
N PHE A 215 7.52 -2.35 12.96
CA PHE A 215 7.69 -1.40 11.85
C PHE A 215 8.51 -2.08 10.77
N GLY A 216 7.91 -2.25 9.59
CA GLY A 216 8.69 -2.37 8.37
C GLY A 216 9.39 -1.04 8.09
N TYR A 217 10.50 -1.11 7.41
CA TYR A 217 11.18 0.07 6.87
C TYR A 217 11.80 -0.29 5.52
N SER A 218 11.99 0.71 4.69
CA SER A 218 12.70 0.56 3.43
C SER A 218 14.11 1.10 3.60
N GLU A 219 15.10 0.21 3.49
CA GLU A 219 16.51 0.56 3.64
C GLU A 219 16.89 1.69 2.68
N GLY A 220 17.64 2.68 3.17
CA GLY A 220 18.02 3.88 2.45
C GLY A 220 16.94 4.98 2.45
N TYR A 221 15.65 4.64 2.46
CA TYR A 221 14.55 5.62 2.41
C TYR A 221 13.96 5.95 3.78
N ALA A 222 14.11 5.07 4.76
CA ALA A 222 13.59 5.29 6.10
C ALA A 222 14.59 6.07 6.96
N PRO A 223 14.13 7.05 7.78
CA PRO A 223 15.00 7.73 8.73
C PRO A 223 15.42 6.81 9.88
N VAL A 224 16.51 7.17 10.58
CA VAL A 224 17.15 6.32 11.61
C VAL A 224 16.22 5.95 12.77
N GLU A 225 15.26 6.80 13.10
CA GLU A 225 14.26 6.55 14.15
C GLU A 225 13.33 5.39 13.78
N GLN A 226 13.04 5.14 12.50
CA GLN A 226 12.24 4.02 12.05
C GLN A 226 12.94 2.67 12.28
N TYR A 227 14.28 2.61 12.19
CA TYR A 227 15.06 1.40 12.46
C TYR A 227 15.06 0.99 13.94
N LYS A 228 14.84 1.94 14.84
CA LYS A 228 14.90 1.71 16.29
C LYS A 228 13.56 1.33 16.92
N GLY A 229 12.51 1.15 16.11
CA GLY A 229 11.18 0.80 16.62
C GLY A 229 10.58 1.88 17.53
N ILE A 230 10.87 3.16 17.25
CA ILE A 230 10.35 4.29 18.00
C ILE A 230 8.84 4.42 17.75
N THR A 231 8.07 4.67 18.79
CA THR A 231 6.59 4.75 18.75
C THR A 231 6.06 6.14 18.44
N THR A 232 6.94 7.14 18.37
CA THR A 232 6.59 8.53 18.02
C THR A 232 6.96 8.78 16.56
N PHE A 233 5.97 9.22 15.77
CA PHE A 233 6.16 9.58 14.38
C PHE A 233 5.87 11.04 14.18
N SER A 234 6.67 11.67 13.35
CA SER A 234 6.47 13.03 12.95
C SER A 234 6.50 13.16 11.43
N PRO A 235 5.91 14.23 10.88
CA PRO A 235 5.94 14.51 9.44
C PRO A 235 7.35 14.53 8.84
N GLU A 236 8.37 14.81 9.65
CA GLU A 236 9.79 14.87 9.25
C GLU A 236 10.29 13.52 8.72
N ALA A 237 9.71 12.39 9.17
CA ALA A 237 10.05 11.07 8.64
C ALA A 237 9.73 10.98 7.14
N ASP A 238 8.55 11.46 6.73
CA ASP A 238 8.18 11.50 5.30
C ASP A 238 9.03 12.50 4.51
N VAL A 239 9.45 13.61 5.13
CA VAL A 239 10.34 14.59 4.50
C VAL A 239 11.71 13.97 4.21
N TYR A 240 12.26 13.17 5.14
CA TYR A 240 13.48 12.40 4.91
C TYR A 240 13.32 11.45 3.72
N SER A 241 12.24 10.67 3.70
CA SER A 241 11.95 9.69 2.63
C SER A 241 11.75 10.35 1.26
N LEU A 242 11.15 11.56 1.22
CA LEU A 242 11.07 12.39 0.01
C LEU A 242 12.45 12.84 -0.46
N GLY A 243 13.33 13.26 0.46
CA GLY A 243 14.73 13.61 0.14
C GLY A 243 15.50 12.43 -0.43
N ALA A 244 15.37 11.26 0.16
CA ALA A 244 15.95 10.00 -0.33
C ALA A 244 15.40 9.62 -1.71
N THR A 245 14.08 9.78 -1.93
CA THR A 245 13.44 9.58 -3.24
C THR A 245 13.97 10.55 -4.29
N LEU A 246 14.14 11.83 -3.93
CA LEU A 246 14.75 12.86 -4.78
C LEU A 246 16.17 12.47 -5.18
N TRP A 247 16.98 12.03 -4.21
CA TRP A 247 18.34 11.55 -4.45
C TRP A 247 18.33 10.41 -5.48
N HIS A 248 17.48 9.38 -5.28
CA HIS A 248 17.39 8.26 -6.22
C HIS A 248 17.03 8.74 -7.63
N CYS A 249 16.05 9.62 -7.79
CA CYS A 249 15.67 10.15 -9.10
C CYS A 249 16.84 10.85 -9.81
N LEU A 250 17.61 11.67 -9.11
CA LEU A 250 18.70 12.47 -9.68
C LEU A 250 19.97 11.68 -9.95
N THR A 251 20.24 10.64 -9.17
CA THR A 251 21.47 9.85 -9.27
C THR A 251 21.29 8.53 -10.00
N GLY A 252 20.08 7.96 -10.00
CA GLY A 252 19.79 6.60 -10.44
C GLY A 252 20.30 5.54 -9.46
N GLN A 253 20.68 5.92 -8.25
CA GLN A 253 21.21 5.03 -7.23
C GLN A 253 20.29 5.01 -6.01
N GLN A 254 20.15 3.85 -5.39
CA GLN A 254 19.47 3.73 -4.11
C GLN A 254 20.30 4.45 -3.03
N PRO A 255 19.68 5.24 -2.14
CA PRO A 255 20.36 5.93 -1.04
C PRO A 255 21.00 5.00 -0.04
#